data_c8660b03d498b36fade1f9a6b476fb37
#
_entry.id   c8660b03d498b36fade1f9a6b476fb37
#
_cell.length_a   1.000
_cell.length_b   1.000
_cell.length_c   1.000
_cell.angle_alpha   90.00
_cell.angle_beta   90.00
_cell.angle_gamma   90.00
#
_symmetry.space_group_name_H-M   'P 1'
#
loop_
_entity.id
_entity.type
_entity.pdbx_description
1 polymer ?
#
loop_
_entity_poly.entity_id
_entity_poly.type
_entity_poly.pdbx_seq_one_letter_code
_entity_poly.pdbx_strand_id
1 'polypeptide(L)' 'VNDDEIYMMVMLYTYQHKSLEHLARKFKVSTSVAKEIIIRSRFGGACG' A
#
# COMPACT_ATOMS: atom_id res chain seq x y z
N VAL A 1 -0.67 -10.98 2.17
CA VAL A 1 -0.58 -9.62 2.71
C VAL A 1 -1.59 -9.47 3.84
N ASN A 2 -1.13 -9.08 5.01
CA ASN A 2 -2.02 -8.92 6.14
C ASN A 2 -2.21 -7.43 6.47
N ASP A 3 -3.03 -7.17 7.47
CA ASP A 3 -3.38 -5.78 7.82
C ASP A 3 -2.16 -4.95 8.21
N ASP A 4 -1.24 -5.55 8.93
CA ASP A 4 -0.03 -4.83 9.34
C ASP A 4 0.78 -4.40 8.12
N GLU A 5 0.90 -5.28 7.15
CA GLU A 5 1.64 -4.97 5.93
C GLU A 5 0.94 -3.88 5.13
N ILE A 6 -0.37 -3.96 5.06
CA ILE A 6 -1.14 -2.93 4.36
C ILE A 6 -0.92 -1.57 5.02
N TYR A 7 -0.98 -1.55 6.33
CA TYR A 7 -0.76 -0.30 7.08
C TYR A 7 0.63 0.26 6.81
N MET A 8 1.63 -0.60 6.85
CA MET A 8 3.01 -0.17 6.59
C MET A 8 3.16 0.40 5.19
N MET A 9 2.55 -0.25 4.21
CA MET A 9 2.63 0.23 2.83
C MET A 9 2.01 1.61 2.70
N VAL A 10 0.86 1.80 3.30
CA VAL A 10 0.17 3.09 3.26
C VAL A 10 1.02 4.16 3.94
N MET A 11 1.59 3.83 5.08
CA MET A 11 2.43 4.78 5.80
C MET A 11 3.65 5.19 4.99
N LEU A 12 4.33 4.22 4.41
CA LEU A 12 5.51 4.52 3.60
C LEU A 12 5.16 5.36 2.38
N TYR A 13 4.05 5.03 1.76
CA TYR A 13 3.63 5.77 0.58
C TYR A 13 3.24 7.21 0.92
N THR A 14 2.49 7.37 2.00
CA THR A 14 1.95 8.68 2.37
C THR A 14 2.98 9.58 3.01
N TYR A 15 3.74 9.06 3.95
CA TYR A 15 4.64 9.90 4.73
C TYR A 15 6.06 9.94 4.20
N GLN A 16 6.54 8.84 3.65
CA GLN A 16 7.90 8.81 3.13
C GLN A 16 7.95 8.90 1.62
N HIS A 17 6.81 8.97 0.97
CA HIS A 17 6.73 9.17 -0.48
C HIS A 17 7.48 8.10 -1.28
N LYS A 18 7.43 6.87 -0.78
CA LYS A 18 8.05 5.76 -1.51
C LYS A 18 7.22 5.43 -2.74
N SER A 19 7.89 5.05 -3.81
CA SER A 19 7.19 4.68 -5.03
C SER A 19 6.50 3.34 -4.90
N LEU A 20 5.50 3.12 -5.75
CA LEU A 20 4.80 1.84 -5.75
C LEU A 20 5.74 0.70 -6.10
N GLU A 21 6.68 0.93 -7.00
CA GLU A 21 7.67 -0.09 -7.34
C GLU A 21 8.50 -0.46 -6.12
N HIS A 22 8.90 0.54 -5.36
CA HIS A 22 9.69 0.30 -4.17
C HIS A 22 8.90 -0.55 -3.17
N LEU A 23 7.65 -0.20 -2.95
CA LEU A 23 6.80 -0.94 -2.03
C LEU A 23 6.54 -2.36 -2.51
N ALA A 24 6.32 -2.51 -3.80
CA ALA A 24 6.08 -3.82 -4.38
C ALA A 24 7.27 -4.74 -4.13
N ARG A 25 8.47 -4.24 -4.33
CA ARG A 25 9.68 -5.03 -4.08
C ARG A 25 9.85 -5.34 -2.60
N LYS A 26 9.61 -4.33 -1.77
CA LYS A 26 9.80 -4.49 -0.34
C LYS A 26 8.87 -5.55 0.23
N PHE A 27 7.63 -5.56 -0.24
CA PHE A 27 6.62 -6.49 0.28
C PHE A 27 6.41 -7.71 -0.63
N LYS A 28 7.22 -7.81 -1.68
CA LYS A 28 7.20 -8.98 -2.57
C LYS A 28 5.86 -9.20 -3.23
N VAL A 29 5.26 -8.13 -3.70
CA VAL A 29 4.01 -8.18 -4.46
C VAL A 29 4.24 -7.44 -5.78
N SER A 30 3.28 -7.56 -6.70
CA SER A 30 3.39 -6.83 -7.96
C SER A 30 3.01 -5.37 -7.75
N THR A 31 3.45 -4.53 -8.67
CA THR A 31 3.10 -3.10 -8.58
C THR A 31 1.59 -2.90 -8.67
N SER A 32 0.92 -3.75 -9.46
CA SER A 32 -0.53 -3.68 -9.55
C SER A 32 -1.19 -3.95 -8.21
N VAL A 33 -0.68 -4.96 -7.50
CA VAL A 33 -1.21 -5.28 -6.19
C VAL A 33 -0.93 -4.15 -5.20
N ALA A 34 0.28 -3.61 -5.23
CA ALA A 34 0.63 -2.50 -4.35
C ALA A 34 -0.27 -1.31 -4.59
N LYS A 35 -0.50 -0.98 -5.86
CA LYS A 35 -1.37 0.13 -6.21
C LYS A 35 -2.79 -0.10 -5.70
N GLU A 36 -3.29 -1.30 -5.88
CA GLU A 36 -4.63 -1.62 -5.44
C GLU A 36 -4.78 -1.50 -3.93
N ILE A 37 -3.79 -1.97 -3.20
CA ILE A 37 -3.81 -1.88 -1.75
C ILE A 37 -3.87 -0.42 -1.30
N ILE A 38 -3.04 0.42 -1.91
CA ILE A 38 -3.02 1.84 -1.56
C ILE A 38 -4.37 2.49 -1.85
N ILE A 39 -4.91 2.21 -3.01
CA ILE A 39 -6.19 2.80 -3.41
C ILE A 39 -7.30 2.36 -2.46
N ARG A 40 -7.35 1.08 -2.15
CA ARG A 40 -8.38 0.57 -1.24
C ARG A 40 -8.27 1.19 0.15
N SER A 41 -7.05 1.36 0.61
CA SER A 41 -6.85 1.94 1.93
C SER A 41 -7.32 3.38 2.00
N ARG A 42 -7.17 4.11 0.89
CA ARG A 42 -7.56 5.51 0.88
C ARG A 42 -9.06 5.71 0.73
N PHE A 43 -9.71 4.83 -0.01
CA PHE A 43 -11.12 5.02 -0.31
C PHE A 43 -12.03 4.01 0.38
N GLY A 44 -11.60 2.76 0.41
CA GLY A 44 -12.43 1.70 0.95
C GLY A 44 -12.75 1.86 2.42
N GLY A 45 -11.77 2.25 3.19
CA GLY A 45 -11.96 2.41 4.62
C GLY A 45 -12.99 3.46 4.97
N ALA A 46 -13.04 4.50 4.15
CA ALA A 46 -13.96 5.60 4.42
C ALA A 46 -15.42 5.21 4.24
N CYS A 47 -15.64 4.24 3.40
CA CYS A 47 -17.01 3.80 3.14
C CYS A 47 -17.55 2.94 4.27
N GLY A 48 -16.68 2.45 5.03
CA GLY A 48 -17.00 1.60 6.19
C GLY A 48 -18.41 1.31 6.33
#